data_1df57a2c43bd423a325c04d2f5e2592c
#
_entry.id   1df57a2c43bd423a325c04d2f5e2592c
#
_cell.length_a   1.000
_cell.length_b   1.000
_cell.length_c   1.000
_cell.angle_alpha   90.00
_cell.angle_beta   90.00
_cell.angle_gamma   90.00
#
_symmetry.space_group_name_H-M   'P 1'
#
loop_
_entity.id
_entity.type
_entity.pdbx_description
1 polymer ?
#
loop_
_entity_poly.entity_id
_entity_poly.type
_entity_poly.pdbx_seq_one_letter_code
_entity_poly.pdbx_strand_id
1 'polypeptide(L)'
;MHTKRKRIREPMSIRLLLGIACVLVFAAFTGCSSKPLKSDPNRARQLLEETLDAWKQGKSIDDLKSLSPPVYVGDERWQRGIKLTEFRILSDGEFFESSVKIPVSLRIAKETKAREVIYWVSTNPSLSVTLGE
;
A
#
# COMPACT_ATOMS: atom_id res chain seq x y z
N MET A 1 49.00 -58.42 -32.51
CA MET A 1 48.05 -57.97 -31.44
C MET A 1 47.51 -56.58 -31.79
N HIS A 2 46.35 -56.52 -32.34
CA HIS A 2 45.67 -55.22 -32.66
C HIS A 2 44.63 -54.91 -31.62
N THR A 3 44.90 -53.93 -30.75
CA THR A 3 43.91 -53.42 -29.82
C THR A 3 43.01 -52.40 -30.53
N LYS A 4 41.81 -52.85 -30.91
CA LYS A 4 40.76 -51.96 -31.41
C LYS A 4 40.31 -51.02 -30.30
N ARG A 5 40.73 -49.74 -30.30
CA ARG A 5 40.14 -48.68 -29.49
C ARG A 5 38.74 -48.38 -30.02
N LYS A 6 37.74 -48.79 -29.24
CA LYS A 6 36.35 -48.45 -29.45
C LYS A 6 36.17 -46.98 -29.10
N ARG A 7 36.03 -46.10 -30.11
CA ARG A 7 35.64 -44.71 -29.90
C ARG A 7 34.19 -44.70 -29.40
N ILE A 8 34.01 -44.34 -28.15
CA ILE A 8 32.70 -44.06 -27.62
C ILE A 8 32.30 -42.70 -28.20
N ARG A 9 31.34 -42.71 -29.14
CA ARG A 9 30.68 -41.49 -29.60
C ARG A 9 29.72 -41.05 -28.52
N GLU A 10 30.08 -40.01 -27.80
CA GLU A 10 29.15 -39.37 -26.91
C GLU A 10 28.04 -38.71 -27.74
N PRO A 11 26.76 -38.89 -27.39
CA PRO A 11 25.66 -38.28 -28.13
C PRO A 11 25.66 -36.77 -27.79
N MET A 12 25.88 -35.95 -28.82
CA MET A 12 25.83 -34.48 -28.76
C MET A 12 24.48 -33.93 -28.33
N SER A 13 23.48 -34.78 -28.18
CA SER A 13 22.09 -34.39 -27.88
C SER A 13 21.88 -33.96 -26.42
N ILE A 14 22.71 -34.42 -25.47
CA ILE A 14 22.49 -34.10 -24.04
C ILE A 14 22.87 -32.65 -23.71
N ARG A 15 23.87 -32.08 -24.38
CA ARG A 15 24.28 -30.69 -24.16
C ARG A 15 23.26 -29.67 -24.72
N LEU A 16 22.58 -30.05 -25.80
CA LEU A 16 21.54 -29.21 -26.40
C LEU A 16 20.25 -29.14 -25.56
N LEU A 17 19.89 -30.27 -24.94
CA LEU A 17 18.73 -30.36 -24.05
C LEU A 17 18.91 -29.58 -22.74
N LEU A 18 20.13 -29.55 -22.17
CA LEU A 18 20.41 -28.74 -20.98
C LEU A 18 20.36 -27.23 -21.28
N GLY A 19 20.77 -26.80 -22.47
CA GLY A 19 20.69 -25.40 -22.88
C GLY A 19 19.27 -24.87 -23.01
N ILE A 20 18.36 -25.69 -23.56
CA ILE A 20 16.95 -25.33 -23.75
C ILE A 20 16.20 -25.32 -22.41
N ALA A 21 16.49 -26.23 -21.50
CA ALA A 21 15.90 -26.27 -20.17
C ALA A 21 16.24 -25.00 -19.33
N CYS A 22 17.48 -24.50 -19.44
CA CYS A 22 17.89 -23.27 -18.75
C CYS A 22 17.19 -22.02 -19.30
N VAL A 23 16.96 -21.94 -20.62
CA VAL A 23 16.29 -20.79 -21.24
C VAL A 23 14.82 -20.74 -20.86
N LEU A 24 14.14 -21.88 -20.74
CA LEU A 24 12.72 -21.95 -20.34
C LEU A 24 12.50 -21.59 -18.85
N VAL A 25 13.47 -21.86 -17.97
CA VAL A 25 13.37 -21.48 -16.56
C VAL A 25 13.55 -19.97 -16.35
N PHE A 26 14.35 -19.29 -17.20
CA PHE A 26 14.51 -17.84 -17.10
C PHE A 26 13.29 -17.05 -17.60
N ALA A 27 12.48 -17.60 -18.49
CA ALA A 27 11.25 -16.96 -19.00
C ALA A 27 10.11 -16.92 -17.97
N ALA A 28 10.16 -17.73 -16.91
CA ALA A 28 9.13 -17.79 -15.87
C ALA A 28 9.25 -16.66 -14.82
N PHE A 29 10.35 -15.89 -14.81
CA PHE A 29 10.56 -14.78 -13.89
C PHE A 29 10.28 -13.40 -14.46
N THR A 30 9.90 -13.29 -15.72
CA THR A 30 9.47 -12.04 -16.34
C THR A 30 7.98 -11.85 -16.21
N GLY A 31 7.51 -11.34 -15.10
CA GLY A 31 6.15 -10.92 -15.10
C GLY A 31 5.43 -10.92 -13.78
N CYS A 32 5.61 -9.89 -13.00
CA CYS A 32 4.60 -9.35 -12.10
C CYS A 32 4.97 -7.90 -11.78
N SER A 33 5.02 -7.03 -12.76
CA SER A 33 4.89 -5.59 -12.56
C SER A 33 3.43 -5.22 -12.77
N SER A 34 2.55 -5.69 -11.87
CA SER A 34 1.21 -5.14 -11.76
C SER A 34 1.35 -3.72 -11.22
N LYS A 35 0.97 -2.71 -12.01
CA LYS A 35 0.86 -1.33 -11.52
C LYS A 35 -0.07 -1.34 -10.31
N PRO A 36 0.30 -0.70 -9.17
CA PRO A 36 -0.60 -0.62 -8.03
C PRO A 36 -1.90 0.05 -8.46
N LEU A 37 -3.04 -0.53 -8.07
CA LEU A 37 -4.35 0.05 -8.32
C LEU A 37 -4.44 1.40 -7.61
N LYS A 38 -4.91 2.41 -8.33
CA LYS A 38 -5.17 3.72 -7.75
C LYS A 38 -6.33 3.64 -6.76
N SER A 39 -6.25 4.42 -5.71
CA SER A 39 -7.35 4.60 -4.78
C SER A 39 -8.55 5.26 -5.45
N ASP A 40 -9.77 4.89 -5.05
CA ASP A 40 -10.99 5.56 -5.47
C ASP A 40 -11.14 6.88 -4.69
N PRO A 41 -11.20 8.06 -5.36
CA PRO A 41 -11.30 9.35 -4.68
C PRO A 41 -12.54 9.50 -3.80
N ASN A 42 -13.69 9.01 -4.25
CA ASN A 42 -14.94 9.10 -3.48
C ASN A 42 -14.86 8.23 -2.23
N ARG A 43 -14.36 7.01 -2.38
CA ARG A 43 -14.15 6.12 -1.24
C ARG A 43 -13.08 6.64 -0.29
N ALA A 44 -12.01 7.25 -0.81
CA ALA A 44 -10.96 7.86 0.00
C ALA A 44 -11.51 9.01 0.86
N ARG A 45 -12.30 9.90 0.28
CA ARG A 45 -12.97 10.98 1.03
C ARG A 45 -13.90 10.43 2.11
N GLN A 46 -14.73 9.46 1.78
CA GLN A 46 -15.64 8.81 2.73
C GLN A 46 -14.86 8.13 3.86
N LEU A 47 -13.79 7.40 3.53
CA LEU A 47 -12.94 6.75 4.52
C LEU A 47 -12.30 7.75 5.49
N LEU A 48 -11.82 8.89 4.96
CA LEU A 48 -11.26 9.95 5.80
C LEU A 48 -12.31 10.53 6.74
N GLU A 49 -13.49 10.81 6.25
CA GLU A 49 -14.61 11.35 7.06
C GLU A 49 -15.01 10.37 8.17
N GLU A 50 -15.22 9.09 7.85
CA GLU A 50 -15.52 8.02 8.82
C GLU A 50 -14.41 7.88 9.88
N THR A 51 -13.14 7.98 9.44
CA THR A 51 -11.98 7.86 10.31
C THR A 51 -11.88 9.04 11.29
N LEU A 52 -12.02 10.27 10.80
CA LEU A 52 -11.97 11.46 11.64
C LEU A 52 -13.19 11.56 12.59
N ASP A 53 -14.37 11.13 12.15
CA ASP A 53 -15.54 11.00 13.02
C ASP A 53 -15.30 10.00 14.16
N ALA A 54 -14.66 8.87 13.88
CA ALA A 54 -14.31 7.90 14.90
C ALA A 54 -13.34 8.50 15.93
N TRP A 55 -12.34 9.27 15.49
CA TRP A 55 -11.45 10.01 16.40
C TRP A 55 -12.19 11.01 17.26
N LYS A 56 -13.07 11.81 16.67
CA LYS A 56 -13.93 12.77 17.38
C LYS A 56 -14.82 12.11 18.42
N GLN A 57 -15.30 10.91 18.15
CA GLN A 57 -16.09 10.09 19.08
C GLN A 57 -15.27 9.45 20.21
N GLY A 58 -13.95 9.59 20.18
CA GLY A 58 -13.06 9.04 21.20
C GLY A 58 -12.64 7.59 20.96
N LYS A 59 -12.85 7.04 19.76
CA LYS A 59 -12.36 5.71 19.41
C LYS A 59 -10.83 5.71 19.30
N SER A 60 -10.21 4.59 19.60
CA SER A 60 -8.77 4.41 19.45
C SER A 60 -8.41 3.97 18.02
N ILE A 61 -7.12 4.14 17.67
CA ILE A 61 -6.58 3.62 16.41
C ILE A 61 -6.73 2.09 16.35
N ASP A 62 -6.55 1.41 17.47
CA ASP A 62 -6.72 -0.05 17.56
C ASP A 62 -8.16 -0.49 17.29
N ASP A 63 -9.15 0.31 17.65
CA ASP A 63 -10.55 0.04 17.32
C ASP A 63 -10.78 0.00 15.81
N LEU A 64 -10.17 0.91 15.05
CA LEU A 64 -10.27 0.94 13.59
C LEU A 64 -9.50 -0.19 12.94
N LYS A 65 -8.35 -0.56 13.49
CA LYS A 65 -7.56 -1.70 13.02
C LYS A 65 -8.28 -3.04 13.20
N SER A 66 -9.18 -3.12 14.16
CA SER A 66 -10.00 -4.31 14.44
C SER A 66 -11.23 -4.44 13.54
N LEU A 67 -11.52 -3.47 12.69
CA LEU A 67 -12.63 -3.53 11.74
C LEU A 67 -12.35 -4.54 10.62
N SER A 68 -13.39 -4.92 9.90
CA SER A 68 -13.31 -5.81 8.74
C SER A 68 -13.96 -5.14 7.51
N PRO A 69 -13.18 -4.65 6.55
CA PRO A 69 -11.71 -4.61 6.51
C PRO A 69 -11.10 -3.65 7.53
N PRO A 70 -9.86 -3.90 7.97
CA PRO A 70 -9.18 -3.03 8.92
C PRO A 70 -8.81 -1.68 8.29
N VAL A 71 -8.83 -0.62 9.10
CA VAL A 71 -8.36 0.71 8.73
C VAL A 71 -7.09 1.03 9.50
N TYR A 72 -6.01 1.31 8.77
CA TYR A 72 -4.71 1.67 9.35
C TYR A 72 -4.58 3.20 9.42
N VAL A 73 -4.30 3.70 10.60
CA VAL A 73 -4.18 5.14 10.83
C VAL A 73 -2.77 5.49 11.29
N GLY A 74 -2.16 6.47 10.64
CA GLY A 74 -0.86 7.05 11.00
C GLY A 74 -1.00 8.51 11.38
N ASP A 75 -1.37 8.80 12.61
CA ASP A 75 -1.42 10.14 13.18
C ASP A 75 -0.90 10.10 14.64
N GLU A 76 0.27 10.72 14.87
CA GLU A 76 0.91 10.70 16.18
C GLU A 76 0.08 11.37 17.28
N ARG A 77 -0.69 12.38 16.94
CA ARG A 77 -1.53 13.10 17.93
C ARG A 77 -2.63 12.19 18.46
N TRP A 78 -3.26 11.44 17.56
CA TRP A 78 -4.23 10.43 17.95
C TRP A 78 -3.60 9.31 18.76
N GLN A 79 -2.42 8.81 18.33
CA GLN A 79 -1.67 7.79 19.06
C GLN A 79 -1.33 8.20 20.50
N ARG A 80 -1.06 9.49 20.71
CA ARG A 80 -0.79 10.07 22.05
C ARG A 80 -2.06 10.30 22.87
N GLY A 81 -3.23 10.00 22.36
CA GLY A 81 -4.50 10.21 23.05
C GLY A 81 -5.02 11.64 23.02
N ILE A 82 -4.48 12.51 22.17
CA ILE A 82 -5.00 13.87 21.98
C ILE A 82 -6.36 13.76 21.27
N LYS A 83 -7.37 14.45 21.78
CA LYS A 83 -8.73 14.38 21.27
C LYS A 83 -8.94 15.35 20.11
N LEU A 84 -9.65 14.90 19.09
CA LEU A 84 -10.17 15.74 18.03
C LEU A 84 -11.50 16.35 18.46
N THR A 85 -11.63 17.67 18.37
CA THR A 85 -12.86 18.38 18.72
C THR A 85 -13.71 18.74 17.51
N GLU A 86 -13.06 19.10 16.40
CA GLU A 86 -13.73 19.51 15.18
C GLU A 86 -12.84 19.25 13.96
N PHE A 87 -13.46 18.90 12.83
CA PHE A 87 -12.75 18.83 11.55
C PHE A 87 -13.64 19.27 10.39
N ARG A 88 -12.99 19.68 9.31
CA ARG A 88 -13.65 20.01 8.06
C ARG A 88 -12.75 19.62 6.88
N ILE A 89 -13.28 18.82 5.96
CA ILE A 89 -12.59 18.48 4.72
C ILE A 89 -12.68 19.68 3.78
N LEU A 90 -11.56 20.19 3.30
CA LEU A 90 -11.46 21.44 2.56
C LEU A 90 -11.65 21.26 1.05
N SER A 91 -11.31 20.11 0.51
CA SER A 91 -11.52 19.76 -0.91
C SER A 91 -11.58 18.25 -1.10
N ASP A 92 -11.93 17.81 -2.32
CA ASP A 92 -11.96 16.39 -2.67
C ASP A 92 -10.56 15.76 -2.79
N GLY A 93 -9.53 16.59 -2.75
CA GLY A 93 -8.16 16.16 -2.82
C GLY A 93 -7.65 15.92 -4.25
N GLU A 94 -6.43 15.46 -4.34
CA GLU A 94 -5.75 15.16 -5.59
C GLU A 94 -4.96 13.86 -5.50
N PHE A 95 -4.76 13.21 -6.63
CA PHE A 95 -3.95 12.00 -6.68
C PHE A 95 -2.48 12.30 -6.37
N PHE A 96 -1.89 11.43 -5.59
CA PHE A 96 -0.46 11.33 -5.41
C PHE A 96 -0.08 9.86 -5.47
N GLU A 97 0.56 9.44 -6.56
CA GLU A 97 0.83 8.05 -6.86
C GLU A 97 -0.45 7.20 -6.85
N SER A 98 -0.59 6.25 -5.91
CA SER A 98 -1.78 5.40 -5.74
C SER A 98 -2.75 5.91 -4.68
N SER A 99 -2.37 6.95 -3.93
CA SER A 99 -3.15 7.54 -2.84
C SER A 99 -3.84 8.84 -3.26
N VAL A 100 -4.72 9.34 -2.39
CA VAL A 100 -5.36 10.64 -2.54
C VAL A 100 -4.91 11.54 -1.38
N LYS A 101 -4.40 12.72 -1.70
CA LYS A 101 -4.08 13.77 -0.73
C LYS A 101 -5.30 14.63 -0.50
N ILE A 102 -5.78 14.70 0.73
CA ILE A 102 -6.98 15.45 1.09
C ILE A 102 -6.65 16.47 2.18
N PRO A 103 -6.81 17.79 1.90
CA PRO A 103 -6.61 18.82 2.90
C PRO A 103 -7.77 18.88 3.87
N VAL A 104 -7.46 19.01 5.15
CA VAL A 104 -8.42 19.03 6.26
C VAL A 104 -8.07 20.13 7.24
N SER A 105 -9.05 20.86 7.71
CA SER A 105 -8.92 21.75 8.85
C SER A 105 -9.28 20.98 10.12
N LEU A 106 -8.37 20.92 11.10
CA LEU A 106 -8.55 20.21 12.35
C LEU A 106 -8.46 21.16 13.52
N ARG A 107 -9.29 20.93 14.51
CA ARG A 107 -9.13 21.49 15.85
C ARG A 107 -8.99 20.37 16.87
N ILE A 108 -7.85 20.31 17.55
CA ILE A 108 -7.59 19.35 18.61
C ILE A 108 -7.77 20.00 20.00
N ALA A 109 -7.99 19.16 21.01
CA ALA A 109 -8.14 19.62 22.38
C ALA A 109 -6.92 20.46 22.82
N LYS A 110 -7.16 21.52 23.59
CA LYS A 110 -6.18 22.49 24.08
C LYS A 110 -5.63 23.47 23.03
N GLU A 111 -5.94 23.31 21.76
CA GLU A 111 -5.63 24.32 20.74
C GLU A 111 -6.84 25.25 20.51
N THR A 112 -6.57 26.57 20.45
CA THR A 112 -7.62 27.58 20.22
C THR A 112 -7.91 27.82 18.75
N LYS A 113 -6.95 27.49 17.88
CA LYS A 113 -7.04 27.68 16.43
C LYS A 113 -7.11 26.36 15.69
N ALA A 114 -7.90 26.33 14.63
CA ALA A 114 -7.87 25.25 13.68
C ALA A 114 -6.54 25.23 12.91
N ARG A 115 -6.08 24.05 12.59
CA ARG A 115 -4.84 23.81 11.82
C ARG A 115 -5.18 23.08 10.52
N GLU A 116 -4.63 23.54 9.43
CA GLU A 116 -4.72 22.83 8.15
C GLU A 116 -3.63 21.76 8.07
N VAL A 117 -4.04 20.56 7.69
CA VAL A 117 -3.17 19.40 7.49
C VAL A 117 -3.58 18.67 6.22
N ILE A 118 -2.69 17.83 5.71
CA ILE A 118 -2.97 16.97 4.57
C ILE A 118 -2.95 15.53 5.04
N TYR A 119 -4.00 14.78 4.72
CA TYR A 119 -4.02 13.33 4.89
C TYR A 119 -3.80 12.63 3.56
N TRP A 120 -3.00 11.59 3.60
CA TRP A 120 -2.82 10.66 2.50
C TRP A 120 -3.72 9.47 2.75
N VAL A 121 -4.67 9.27 1.86
CA VAL A 121 -5.68 8.23 2.00
C VAL A 121 -5.51 7.20 0.90
N SER A 122 -5.41 5.94 1.28
CA SER A 122 -5.34 4.81 0.36
C SER A 122 -6.53 3.87 0.57
N THR A 123 -7.10 3.41 -0.54
CA THR A 123 -8.18 2.42 -0.54
C THR A 123 -7.75 1.09 -1.15
N ASN A 124 -6.57 1.03 -1.74
CA ASN A 124 -5.98 -0.16 -2.35
C ASN A 124 -4.47 -0.26 -2.07
N PRO A 125 -3.91 -1.41 -1.74
CA PRO A 125 -4.58 -2.70 -1.47
C PRO A 125 -5.24 -2.75 -0.10
N SER A 126 -4.99 -1.79 0.78
CA SER A 126 -5.54 -1.70 2.14
C SER A 126 -6.10 -0.30 2.40
N LEU A 127 -6.99 -0.20 3.37
CA LEU A 127 -7.54 1.08 3.81
C LEU A 127 -6.55 1.73 4.78
N SER A 128 -6.05 2.91 4.43
CA SER A 128 -5.14 3.66 5.29
C SER A 128 -5.40 5.17 5.24
N VAL A 129 -5.23 5.81 6.38
CA VAL A 129 -5.32 7.26 6.56
C VAL A 129 -4.07 7.70 7.32
N THR A 130 -3.19 8.43 6.66
CA THR A 130 -1.91 8.85 7.22
C THR A 130 -1.75 10.35 7.14
N LEU A 131 -1.32 10.97 8.24
CA LEU A 131 -0.99 12.38 8.25
C LEU A 131 0.21 12.63 7.32
N GLY A 132 0.04 13.50 6.34
CA GLY A 132 1.12 13.99 5.49
C GLY A 132 1.92 15.09 6.18
N GLU A 133 3.18 15.23 5.80
CA GLU A 133 4.05 16.35 6.21
C GLU A 133 3.80 17.59 5.34
#